data_2042c3b613f45f26159db7d9987a082b
#
_entry.id   2042c3b613f45f26159db7d9987a082b
#
_cell.length_a   1.000
_cell.length_b   1.000
_cell.length_c   1.000
_cell.angle_alpha   90.00
_cell.angle_beta   90.00
_cell.angle_gamma   90.00
#
_symmetry.space_group_name_H-M   'P 1'
#
loop_
_entity.id
_entity.type
_entity.pdbx_description
1 polymer ?
#
loop_
_entity_poly.entity_id
_entity_poly.type
_entity_poly.pdbx_seq_one_letter_code
_entity_poly.pdbx_strand_id
1 'polypeptide(L)'
;MKIIADTNTFLAVALYEPEREKIIRLTLGHDLVAPDILPFEIGNALSAMLKRKRIQPEELLPVWDVTQQIPVDLRSVNIREALKTASKFNIYAYDAYFIECAISLYCPLITLDQRMIEVARSMGVKIMEVI
;
A
#
# COMPACT_ATOMS: atom_id res chain seq x y z
N MET A 1 16.87 -1.36 -4.42
CA MET A 1 16.18 -2.54 -3.92
C MET A 1 14.70 -2.40 -4.17
N LYS A 2 13.95 -3.46 -4.02
CA LYS A 2 12.50 -3.43 -4.18
C LYS A 2 11.82 -3.18 -2.83
N ILE A 3 10.76 -2.38 -2.84
CA ILE A 3 9.98 -2.05 -1.64
C ILE A 3 8.51 -2.30 -1.95
N ILE A 4 7.84 -3.06 -1.10
CA ILE A 4 6.39 -3.24 -1.20
C ILE A 4 5.73 -2.03 -0.53
N ALA A 5 4.86 -1.35 -1.25
CA ALA A 5 4.13 -0.20 -0.73
C ALA A 5 2.62 -0.46 -0.77
N ASP A 6 1.94 -0.17 0.31
CA ASP A 6 0.51 -0.38 0.39
C ASP A 6 -0.29 0.78 -0.22
N THR A 7 -1.60 0.57 -0.36
CA THR A 7 -2.49 1.54 -1.00
C THR A 7 -2.45 2.91 -0.33
N ASN A 8 -2.43 2.95 1.00
CA ASN A 8 -2.42 4.23 1.73
C ASN A 8 -1.12 5.01 1.55
N THR A 9 -0.02 4.31 1.30
CA THR A 9 1.26 4.96 0.99
C THR A 9 1.16 5.76 -0.32
N PHE A 10 0.58 5.17 -1.35
CA PHE A 10 0.36 5.87 -2.63
C PHE A 10 -0.61 7.05 -2.46
N LEU A 11 -1.69 6.85 -1.71
CA LEU A 11 -2.67 7.91 -1.47
C LEU A 11 -2.07 9.07 -0.66
N ALA A 12 -1.24 8.78 0.33
CA ALA A 12 -0.57 9.82 1.12
C ALA A 12 0.29 10.72 0.24
N VAL A 13 0.97 10.14 -0.76
CA VAL A 13 1.78 10.92 -1.71
C VAL A 13 0.87 11.73 -2.64
N ALA A 14 -0.15 11.12 -3.20
CA ALA A 14 -1.04 11.77 -4.17
C ALA A 14 -1.90 12.88 -3.54
N LEU A 15 -2.28 12.73 -2.28
CA LEU A 15 -3.11 13.68 -1.55
C LEU A 15 -2.32 14.72 -0.75
N TYR A 16 -1.00 14.71 -0.87
CA TYR A 16 -0.12 15.63 -0.13
C TYR A 16 -0.32 15.56 1.38
N GLU A 17 -0.46 14.33 1.90
CA GLU A 17 -0.54 14.10 3.34
C GLU A 17 0.80 14.47 4.03
N PRO A 18 0.80 14.67 5.36
CA PRO A 18 2.02 15.04 6.10
C PRO A 18 3.19 14.08 5.90
N GLU A 19 2.93 12.79 5.65
CA GLU A 19 3.97 11.76 5.49
C GLU A 19 4.60 11.75 4.10
N ARG A 20 4.06 12.51 3.15
CA ARG A 20 4.48 12.48 1.74
C ARG A 20 5.98 12.59 1.54
N GLU A 21 6.60 13.61 2.15
CA GLU A 21 8.02 13.85 1.94
C GLU A 21 8.90 12.73 2.49
N LYS A 22 8.52 12.17 3.63
CA LYS A 22 9.25 11.04 4.22
C LYS A 22 9.13 9.80 3.36
N ILE A 23 7.94 9.53 2.84
CA ILE A 23 7.71 8.39 1.93
C ILE A 23 8.59 8.55 0.68
N ILE A 24 8.58 9.72 0.08
CA ILE A 24 9.41 9.99 -1.11
C ILE A 24 10.89 9.77 -0.81
N ARG A 25 11.39 10.28 0.31
CA ARG A 25 12.80 10.09 0.69
C ARG A 25 13.15 8.64 0.94
N LEU A 26 12.29 7.89 1.60
CA LEU A 26 12.51 6.46 1.89
C LEU A 26 12.51 5.60 0.63
N THR A 27 11.74 6.00 -0.38
CA THR A 27 11.58 5.21 -1.60
C THR A 27 12.44 5.69 -2.77
N LEU A 28 13.07 6.85 -2.64
CA LEU A 28 13.89 7.43 -3.70
C LEU A 28 15.02 6.50 -4.10
N GLY A 29 15.15 6.24 -5.40
CA GLY A 29 16.17 5.34 -5.93
C GLY A 29 15.86 3.86 -5.77
N HIS A 30 14.68 3.51 -5.30
CA HIS A 30 14.22 2.13 -5.14
C HIS A 30 13.03 1.84 -6.04
N ASP A 31 12.80 0.57 -6.34
CA ASP A 31 11.67 0.15 -7.16
C ASP A 31 10.49 -0.20 -6.26
N LEU A 32 9.34 0.40 -6.54
CA LEU A 32 8.11 0.06 -5.83
C LEU A 32 7.44 -1.15 -6.47
N VAL A 33 6.93 -2.03 -5.63
CA VAL A 33 6.21 -3.23 -6.04
C VAL A 33 4.94 -3.32 -5.22
N ALA A 34 3.88 -3.83 -5.81
CA ALA A 34 2.62 -4.03 -5.10
C ALA A 34 1.84 -5.19 -5.72
N PRO A 35 0.91 -5.78 -4.98
CA PRO A 35 -0.06 -6.70 -5.55
C PRO A 35 -0.88 -6.04 -6.65
N ASP A 36 -1.29 -6.81 -7.64
CA ASP A 36 -2.06 -6.33 -8.79
C ASP A 36 -3.46 -5.82 -8.45
N ILE A 37 -3.91 -6.01 -7.22
CA ILE A 37 -5.14 -5.40 -6.70
C ILE A 37 -5.00 -3.89 -6.42
N LEU A 38 -3.78 -3.36 -6.38
CA LEU A 38 -3.51 -1.97 -5.99
C LEU A 38 -4.38 -0.94 -6.72
N PRO A 39 -4.48 -0.94 -8.06
CA PRO A 39 -5.31 0.05 -8.75
C PRO A 39 -6.78 0.01 -8.32
N PHE A 40 -7.30 -1.18 -8.08
CA PHE A 40 -8.70 -1.35 -7.65
C PHE A 40 -8.91 -0.84 -6.24
N GLU A 41 -7.93 -1.04 -5.36
CA GLU A 41 -8.01 -0.50 -4.00
C GLU A 41 -7.90 1.02 -3.98
N ILE A 42 -7.03 1.59 -4.81
CA ILE A 42 -6.93 3.05 -4.95
C ILE A 42 -8.28 3.62 -5.40
N GLY A 43 -8.89 3.04 -6.44
CA GLY A 43 -10.20 3.47 -6.92
C GLY A 43 -11.28 3.37 -5.86
N ASN A 44 -11.32 2.27 -5.12
CA ASN A 44 -12.28 2.10 -4.03
C ASN A 44 -12.08 3.13 -2.92
N ALA A 45 -10.82 3.38 -2.54
CA ALA A 45 -10.50 4.37 -1.50
C ALA A 45 -10.91 5.78 -1.92
N LEU A 46 -10.65 6.16 -3.17
CA LEU A 46 -11.03 7.48 -3.68
C LEU A 46 -12.55 7.64 -3.72
N SER A 47 -13.28 6.62 -4.14
CA SER A 47 -14.74 6.67 -4.16
C SER A 47 -15.32 6.78 -2.74
N ALA A 48 -14.73 6.09 -1.78
CA ALA A 48 -15.13 6.18 -0.37
C ALA A 48 -14.87 7.58 0.20
N MET A 49 -13.72 8.18 -0.14
CA MET A 49 -13.39 9.55 0.27
C MET A 49 -14.38 10.56 -0.31
N LEU A 50 -14.78 10.37 -1.56
CA LEU A 50 -15.78 11.22 -2.20
C LEU A 50 -17.14 11.13 -1.48
N LYS A 51 -17.59 9.91 -1.16
CA LYS A 51 -18.83 9.69 -0.42
C LYS A 51 -18.81 10.33 0.97
N ARG A 52 -17.65 10.31 1.62
CA ARG A 52 -17.47 10.92 2.95
C ARG A 52 -17.15 12.41 2.88
N LYS A 53 -17.17 13.00 1.70
CA LYS A 53 -16.87 14.42 1.46
C LYS A 53 -15.48 14.83 1.92
N ARG A 54 -14.52 13.91 1.86
CA ARG A 54 -13.11 14.18 2.19
C ARG A 54 -12.35 14.75 0.99
N ILE A 55 -12.83 14.48 -0.23
CA ILE A 55 -12.36 15.11 -1.45
C ILE A 55 -13.58 15.63 -2.22
N GLN A 56 -13.34 16.63 -3.05
CA GLN A 56 -14.39 17.20 -3.90
C GLN A 56 -14.50 16.43 -5.22
N PRO A 57 -15.67 16.41 -5.88
CA PRO A 57 -15.83 15.71 -7.16
C PRO A 57 -14.79 16.09 -8.21
N GLU A 58 -14.40 17.36 -8.28
CA GLU A 58 -13.42 17.86 -9.24
C GLU A 58 -11.98 17.41 -8.93
N GLU A 59 -11.72 16.90 -7.72
CA GLU A 59 -10.42 16.38 -7.34
C GLU A 59 -10.24 14.89 -7.66
N LEU A 60 -11.33 14.18 -7.89
CA LEU A 60 -11.34 12.71 -7.99
C LEU A 60 -10.39 12.20 -9.08
N LEU A 61 -10.61 12.62 -10.32
CA LEU A 61 -9.80 12.16 -11.45
C LEU A 61 -8.38 12.72 -11.42
N PRO A 62 -8.14 13.98 -11.08
CA PRO A 62 -6.75 14.45 -10.92
C PRO A 62 -5.94 13.68 -9.90
N VAL A 63 -6.52 13.32 -8.76
CA VAL A 63 -5.80 12.51 -7.75
C VAL A 63 -5.52 11.11 -8.29
N TRP A 64 -6.50 10.48 -8.94
CA TRP A 64 -6.28 9.19 -9.60
C TRP A 64 -5.12 9.27 -10.60
N ASP A 65 -5.11 10.30 -11.45
CA ASP A 65 -4.06 10.48 -12.45
C ASP A 65 -2.67 10.59 -11.82
N VAL A 66 -2.56 11.28 -10.69
CA VAL A 66 -1.29 11.37 -9.94
C VAL A 66 -0.84 9.99 -9.48
N THR A 67 -1.74 9.18 -8.94
CA THR A 67 -1.37 7.82 -8.51
C THR A 67 -0.86 6.97 -9.66
N GLN A 68 -1.41 7.16 -10.86
CA GLN A 68 -1.01 6.40 -12.05
C GLN A 68 0.35 6.85 -12.61
N GLN A 69 0.84 8.02 -12.21
CA GLN A 69 2.17 8.50 -12.60
C GLN A 69 3.29 7.95 -11.71
N ILE A 70 2.97 7.35 -10.58
CA ILE A 70 3.95 6.74 -9.69
C ILE A 70 4.33 5.37 -10.28
N PRO A 71 5.59 5.16 -10.68
CA PRO A 71 6.00 3.87 -11.21
C PRO A 71 5.89 2.77 -10.14
N VAL A 72 5.21 1.69 -10.48
CA VAL A 72 5.06 0.54 -9.61
C VAL A 72 4.98 -0.74 -10.44
N ASP A 73 5.68 -1.79 -9.99
CA ASP A 73 5.63 -3.10 -10.61
C ASP A 73 4.53 -3.90 -9.92
N LEU A 74 3.47 -4.22 -10.67
CA LEU A 74 2.34 -4.99 -10.14
C LEU A 74 2.58 -6.48 -10.28
N ARG A 75 2.37 -7.22 -9.21
CA ARG A 75 2.61 -8.66 -9.14
C ARG A 75 1.36 -9.42 -8.72
N SER A 76 1.20 -10.61 -9.27
CA SER A 76 0.17 -11.53 -8.78
C SER A 76 0.56 -12.04 -7.38
N VAL A 77 -0.44 -12.37 -6.58
CA VAL A 77 -0.26 -12.78 -5.19
C VAL A 77 -0.78 -14.21 -5.01
N ASN A 78 -0.09 -14.98 -4.18
CA ASN A 78 -0.59 -16.27 -3.74
C ASN A 78 -1.72 -16.03 -2.72
N ILE A 79 -2.96 -16.02 -3.21
CA ILE A 79 -4.14 -15.73 -2.40
C ILE A 79 -4.30 -16.75 -1.28
N ARG A 80 -4.04 -18.03 -1.56
CA ARG A 80 -4.15 -19.08 -0.55
C ARG A 80 -3.23 -18.81 0.66
N GLU A 81 -1.97 -18.47 0.39
CA GLU A 81 -1.02 -18.12 1.46
C GLU A 81 -1.43 -16.85 2.20
N ALA A 82 -1.92 -15.85 1.47
CA ALA A 82 -2.41 -14.62 2.10
C ALA A 82 -3.60 -14.89 3.01
N LEU A 83 -4.50 -15.81 2.63
CA LEU A 83 -5.65 -16.18 3.46
C LEU A 83 -5.22 -16.84 4.78
N LYS A 84 -4.12 -17.58 4.80
CA LYS A 84 -3.58 -18.13 6.05
C LYS A 84 -3.20 -17.00 7.01
N THR A 85 -2.52 -15.98 6.52
CA THR A 85 -2.15 -14.81 7.31
C THR A 85 -3.39 -14.04 7.78
N ALA A 86 -4.34 -13.81 6.87
CA ALA A 86 -5.58 -13.13 7.20
C ALA A 86 -6.35 -13.84 8.32
N SER A 87 -6.44 -15.16 8.25
CA SER A 87 -7.11 -15.99 9.28
C SER A 87 -6.36 -15.95 10.61
N LYS A 88 -5.05 -16.12 10.57
CA LYS A 88 -4.22 -16.18 11.78
C LYS A 88 -4.26 -14.87 12.58
N PHE A 89 -4.25 -13.74 11.92
CA PHE A 89 -4.20 -12.43 12.57
C PHE A 89 -5.51 -11.67 12.54
N ASN A 90 -6.56 -12.27 11.98
CA ASN A 90 -7.89 -11.65 11.87
C ASN A 90 -7.83 -10.28 11.19
N ILE A 91 -7.18 -10.23 10.05
CA ILE A 91 -7.10 -9.03 9.20
C ILE A 91 -7.83 -9.30 7.88
N TYR A 92 -8.14 -8.24 7.15
CA TYR A 92 -8.73 -8.38 5.82
C TYR A 92 -7.72 -8.96 4.83
N ALA A 93 -8.22 -9.72 3.86
CA ALA A 93 -7.39 -10.33 2.84
C ALA A 93 -6.59 -9.29 2.03
N TYR A 94 -7.15 -8.11 1.80
CA TYR A 94 -6.45 -7.03 1.09
C TYR A 94 -5.13 -6.66 1.75
N ASP A 95 -5.12 -6.49 3.08
CA ASP A 95 -3.89 -6.21 3.82
C ASP A 95 -2.92 -7.39 3.75
N ALA A 96 -3.46 -8.60 3.85
CA ALA A 96 -2.65 -9.82 3.77
C ALA A 96 -1.98 -9.98 2.40
N TYR A 97 -2.59 -9.49 1.32
CA TYR A 97 -1.98 -9.54 -0.02
C TYR A 97 -0.66 -8.77 -0.07
N PHE A 98 -0.60 -7.60 0.54
CA PHE A 98 0.63 -6.80 0.60
C PHE A 98 1.71 -7.49 1.43
N ILE A 99 1.34 -8.06 2.57
CA ILE A 99 2.25 -8.79 3.44
C ILE A 99 2.80 -10.02 2.71
N GLU A 100 1.93 -10.79 2.05
CA GLU A 100 2.35 -11.97 1.28
C GLU A 100 3.28 -11.60 0.13
N CYS A 101 3.02 -10.50 -0.54
CA CYS A 101 3.89 -9.99 -1.59
C CYS A 101 5.30 -9.71 -1.04
N ALA A 102 5.38 -9.09 0.13
CA ALA A 102 6.66 -8.82 0.79
C ALA A 102 7.38 -10.10 1.20
N ILE A 103 6.64 -11.09 1.71
CA ILE A 103 7.22 -12.39 2.10
C ILE A 103 7.79 -13.11 0.88
N SER A 104 7.00 -13.25 -0.17
CA SER A 104 7.38 -14.04 -1.33
C SER A 104 8.53 -13.42 -2.12
N LEU A 105 8.66 -12.10 -2.11
CA LEU A 105 9.72 -11.39 -2.81
C LEU A 105 10.92 -11.03 -1.91
N TYR A 106 10.85 -11.36 -0.63
CA TYR A 106 11.89 -11.01 0.35
C TYR A 106 12.20 -9.51 0.37
N CYS A 107 11.14 -8.70 0.32
CA CYS A 107 11.24 -7.24 0.27
C CYS A 107 10.71 -6.61 1.54
N PRO A 108 11.23 -5.43 1.93
CA PRO A 108 10.63 -4.66 3.01
C PRO A 108 9.28 -4.09 2.58
N LEU A 109 8.45 -3.77 3.57
CA LEU A 109 7.14 -3.16 3.40
C LEU A 109 7.15 -1.75 3.95
N ILE A 110 6.59 -0.81 3.21
CA ILE A 110 6.29 0.53 3.70
C ILE A 110 4.77 0.68 3.81
N THR A 111 4.30 1.02 4.99
CA THR A 111 2.87 1.21 5.28
C THR A 111 2.72 2.19 6.43
N LEU A 112 1.58 2.88 6.46
CA LEU A 112 1.21 3.78 7.55
C LEU A 112 0.26 3.11 8.55
N ASP A 113 -0.20 1.90 8.24
CA ASP A 113 -1.16 1.16 9.06
C ASP A 113 -0.45 0.40 10.18
N GLN A 114 -0.71 0.77 11.44
CA GLN A 114 -0.07 0.17 12.60
C GLN A 114 -0.36 -1.33 12.73
N ARG A 115 -1.57 -1.76 12.42
CA ARG A 115 -1.92 -3.18 12.48
C ARG A 115 -1.15 -3.99 11.44
N MET A 116 -1.02 -3.46 10.22
CA MET A 116 -0.21 -4.10 9.19
C MET A 116 1.26 -4.20 9.61
N ILE A 117 1.79 -3.16 10.24
CA ILE A 117 3.16 -3.17 10.76
C ILE A 117 3.36 -4.31 11.74
N GLU A 118 2.46 -4.44 12.71
CA GLU A 118 2.52 -5.49 13.74
C GLU A 118 2.49 -6.89 13.11
N VAL A 119 1.53 -7.11 12.21
CA VAL A 119 1.36 -8.41 11.56
C VAL A 119 2.57 -8.73 10.69
N ALA A 120 3.03 -7.78 9.89
CA ALA A 120 4.17 -7.96 9.00
C ALA A 120 5.43 -8.31 9.81
N ARG A 121 5.68 -7.61 10.91
CA ARG A 121 6.82 -7.92 11.79
C ARG A 121 6.71 -9.32 12.38
N SER A 122 5.51 -9.72 12.80
CA SER A 122 5.27 -11.07 13.31
C SER A 122 5.55 -12.16 12.26
N MET A 123 5.40 -11.82 10.99
CA MET A 123 5.68 -12.71 9.86
C MET A 123 7.11 -12.60 9.34
N GLY A 124 7.98 -11.85 10.02
CA GLY A 124 9.38 -11.70 9.64
C GLY A 124 9.62 -10.69 8.52
N VAL A 125 8.65 -9.87 8.17
CA VAL A 125 8.80 -8.83 7.16
C VAL A 125 9.42 -7.57 7.78
N LYS A 126 10.46 -7.05 7.13
CA LYS A 126 11.10 -5.81 7.54
C LYS A 126 10.20 -4.63 7.18
N ILE A 127 10.05 -3.71 8.12
CA ILE A 127 9.26 -2.48 7.92
C ILE A 127 10.20 -1.30 7.68
N MET A 128 9.88 -0.50 6.66
CA MET A 128 10.50 0.82 6.48
C MET A 128 9.65 1.84 7.23
N GLU A 129 10.16 2.31 8.35
CA GLU A 129 9.39 3.18 9.23
C GLU A 129 9.27 4.61 8.68
N VAL A 130 8.02 5.10 8.64
CA VAL A 130 7.69 6.49 8.29
C VAL A 130 7.48 7.25 9.59
N ILE A 131 8.55 7.88 10.08
CA ILE A 131 8.55 8.63 11.35
C ILE A 131 8.93 10.09 11.14
#